data_b3672730a982464f9aec75d7ace95e9a
#
_entry.id   b3672730a982464f9aec75d7ace95e9a
#
_cell.length_a   1.000
_cell.length_b   1.000
_cell.length_c   1.000
_cell.angle_alpha   90.00
_cell.angle_beta   90.00
_cell.angle_gamma   90.00
#
_symmetry.space_group_name_H-M   'P 1'
#
loop_
_entity.id
_entity.type
_entity.pdbx_description
1 polymer ?
#
loop_
_entity_poly.entity_id
_entity_poly.type
_entity_poly.pdbx_seq_one_letter_code
_entity_poly.pdbx_strand_id
1 'polypeptide(L)'
;MNKQLTMVLMVFLAGWLAVLTFMTLDTENAELSPALERGKAATIAFVHGDSIQVGYAFIQDQEQTLFKAVQQSQFALERAAVPLQDEAQELIAYANGPDVTRDEIQIAQNRLYEIEAQLAEIQNQSQSQLMQMENQLQSAVAQKLASEV
;
A
#
# COMPACT_ATOMS: atom_id res chain seq x y z
N MET A 1 17.73 27.09 -30.63
CA MET A 1 16.56 26.96 -29.74
C MET A 1 15.56 28.03 -30.18
N ASN A 2 14.41 27.64 -30.73
CA ASN A 2 13.50 28.56 -31.41
C ASN A 2 12.86 29.53 -30.41
N LYS A 3 13.09 30.86 -30.62
CA LYS A 3 12.51 31.93 -29.80
C LYS A 3 10.99 31.83 -29.65
N GLN A 4 10.32 31.25 -30.64
CA GLN A 4 8.88 30.96 -30.56
C GLN A 4 8.51 29.89 -29.57
N LEU A 5 9.31 28.82 -29.43
CA LEU A 5 9.07 27.72 -28.46
C LEU A 5 9.24 28.24 -27.03
N THR A 6 10.23 29.10 -26.77
CA THR A 6 10.47 29.73 -25.45
C THR A 6 9.32 30.66 -25.05
N MET A 7 8.77 31.40 -26.04
CA MET A 7 7.62 32.29 -25.79
C MET A 7 6.36 31.52 -25.43
N VAL A 8 6.06 30.42 -26.11
CA VAL A 8 4.91 29.55 -25.82
C VAL A 8 5.06 28.91 -24.45
N LEU A 9 6.28 28.46 -24.12
CA LEU A 9 6.55 27.85 -22.80
C LEU A 9 6.36 28.87 -21.66
N MET A 10 6.81 30.12 -21.84
CA MET A 10 6.61 31.19 -20.86
C MET A 10 5.17 31.56 -20.63
N VAL A 11 4.35 31.60 -21.68
CA VAL A 11 2.93 31.88 -21.59
C VAL A 11 2.21 30.75 -20.86
N PHE A 12 2.60 29.51 -21.13
CA PHE A 12 2.03 28.33 -20.46
C PHE A 12 2.36 28.30 -18.95
N LEU A 13 3.61 28.64 -18.59
CA LEU A 13 4.05 28.72 -17.20
C LEU A 13 3.35 29.86 -16.43
N ALA A 14 3.17 31.03 -17.07
CA ALA A 14 2.45 32.15 -16.48
C ALA A 14 0.98 31.84 -16.27
N GLY A 15 0.32 31.15 -17.23
CA GLY A 15 -1.05 30.67 -17.09
C GLY A 15 -1.23 29.67 -15.97
N TRP A 16 -0.28 28.71 -15.83
CA TRP A 16 -0.31 27.73 -14.75
C TRP A 16 -0.15 28.37 -13.36
N LEU A 17 0.77 29.34 -13.24
CA LEU A 17 0.95 30.13 -12.01
C LEU A 17 -0.32 30.92 -11.63
N ALA A 18 -1.00 31.51 -12.59
CA ALA A 18 -2.24 32.25 -12.35
C ALA A 18 -3.37 31.32 -11.84
N VAL A 19 -3.47 30.10 -12.38
CA VAL A 19 -4.45 29.10 -11.92
C VAL A 19 -4.15 28.65 -10.50
N LEU A 20 -2.88 28.38 -10.16
CA LEU A 20 -2.46 28.02 -8.82
C LEU A 20 -2.72 29.13 -7.80
N THR A 21 -2.47 30.41 -8.18
CA THR A 21 -2.75 31.55 -7.31
C THR A 21 -4.24 31.75 -7.08
N PHE A 22 -5.06 31.49 -8.10
CA PHE A 22 -6.53 31.57 -7.97
C PHE A 22 -7.06 30.47 -7.04
N MET A 23 -6.53 29.23 -7.15
CA MET A 23 -6.90 28.12 -6.27
C MET A 23 -6.51 28.35 -4.80
N THR A 24 -5.38 29.05 -4.55
CA THR A 24 -4.96 29.37 -3.17
C THR A 24 -5.72 30.53 -2.55
N LEU A 25 -6.21 31.48 -3.37
CA LEU A 25 -7.04 32.60 -2.90
C LEU A 25 -8.49 32.19 -2.53
N ASP A 26 -9.02 31.14 -3.16
CA ASP A 26 -10.34 30.61 -2.78
C ASP A 26 -10.34 29.86 -1.43
N THR A 27 -9.15 29.48 -0.91
CA THR A 27 -9.02 28.85 0.42
C THR A 27 -8.94 29.86 1.57
N GLU A 28 -8.75 31.16 1.32
CA GLU A 28 -8.77 32.17 2.38
C GLU A 28 -10.20 32.61 2.80
N ASN A 29 -11.23 32.19 2.06
CA ASN A 29 -12.61 32.30 2.49
C ASN A 29 -13.09 31.02 3.21
N ALA A 30 -12.21 30.34 3.95
CA ALA A 30 -12.65 29.44 5.00
C ALA A 30 -13.44 30.26 5.99
N GLU A 31 -14.76 30.34 5.82
CA GLU A 31 -15.71 30.92 6.75
C GLU A 31 -15.29 30.51 8.16
N LEU A 32 -14.86 31.48 8.95
CA LEU A 32 -14.75 31.34 10.40
C LEU A 32 -15.98 30.59 10.86
N SER A 33 -15.78 29.39 11.40
CA SER A 33 -16.81 28.45 11.80
C SER A 33 -18.08 29.19 12.25
N PRO A 34 -19.27 28.91 11.72
CA PRO A 34 -20.51 29.63 12.05
C PRO A 34 -20.86 29.62 13.55
N ALA A 35 -20.10 28.86 14.36
CA ALA A 35 -20.16 28.87 15.83
C ALA A 35 -19.64 30.16 16.46
N LEU A 36 -18.72 30.90 15.84
CA LEU A 36 -18.20 32.17 16.33
C LEU A 36 -19.12 33.36 16.07
N GLU A 37 -19.92 33.31 14.96
CA GLU A 37 -20.84 34.39 14.62
C GLU A 37 -22.12 34.43 15.49
N ARG A 38 -22.50 33.34 16.16
CA ARG A 38 -23.77 33.25 16.90
C ARG A 38 -23.66 33.47 18.42
N GLY A 39 -22.51 33.86 18.92
CA GLY A 39 -22.38 34.10 20.39
C GLY A 39 -22.66 32.84 21.23
N LYS A 40 -22.68 31.66 20.63
CA LYS A 40 -22.75 30.39 21.35
C LYS A 40 -21.40 30.15 21.99
N ALA A 41 -21.41 29.96 23.30
CA ALA A 41 -20.21 29.64 24.07
C ALA A 41 -19.43 28.54 23.32
N ALA A 42 -18.14 28.81 23.02
CA ALA A 42 -17.26 27.82 22.42
C ALA A 42 -17.26 26.60 23.34
N THR A 43 -17.73 25.47 22.80
CA THR A 43 -17.64 24.20 23.52
C THR A 43 -16.16 23.78 23.51
N ILE A 44 -15.48 24.08 24.62
CA ILE A 44 -14.09 23.64 24.81
C ILE A 44 -14.16 22.16 25.15
N ALA A 45 -13.74 21.33 24.21
CA ALA A 45 -13.59 19.92 24.47
C ALA A 45 -12.22 19.69 25.16
N PHE A 46 -12.25 19.16 26.37
CA PHE A 46 -11.04 18.71 27.06
C PHE A 46 -10.76 17.28 26.66
N VAL A 47 -9.59 17.04 26.07
CA VAL A 47 -9.08 15.70 25.87
C VAL A 47 -8.13 15.35 26.99
N HIS A 48 -8.40 14.27 27.70
CA HIS A 48 -7.51 13.80 28.76
C HIS A 48 -6.17 13.36 28.12
N GLY A 49 -5.06 13.93 28.60
CA GLY A 49 -3.72 13.61 28.12
C GLY A 49 -3.38 12.13 28.24
N ASP A 50 -3.88 11.49 29.28
CA ASP A 50 -3.69 10.06 29.50
C ASP A 50 -4.36 9.20 28.40
N SER A 51 -5.55 9.60 27.93
CA SER A 51 -6.24 8.92 26.82
C SER A 51 -5.47 9.03 25.52
N ILE A 52 -4.81 10.17 25.26
CA ILE A 52 -3.95 10.35 24.10
C ILE A 52 -2.72 9.44 24.19
N GLN A 53 -2.09 9.35 25.36
CA GLN A 53 -0.90 8.50 25.56
C GLN A 53 -1.25 7.01 25.38
N VAL A 54 -2.35 6.57 25.97
CA VAL A 54 -2.82 5.17 25.83
C VAL A 54 -3.18 4.86 24.39
N GLY A 55 -3.88 5.78 23.70
CA GLY A 55 -4.22 5.62 22.28
C GLY A 55 -2.98 5.56 21.40
N TYR A 56 -1.98 6.41 21.66
CA TYR A 56 -0.72 6.41 20.90
C TYR A 56 0.10 5.14 21.14
N ALA A 57 0.21 4.67 22.38
CA ALA A 57 0.88 3.40 22.69
C ALA A 57 0.18 2.21 22.00
N PHE A 58 -1.14 2.21 21.97
CA PHE A 58 -1.91 1.19 21.26
C PHE A 58 -1.61 1.20 19.76
N ILE A 59 -1.59 2.37 19.12
CA ILE A 59 -1.26 2.49 17.69
C ILE A 59 0.15 1.97 17.42
N GLN A 60 1.14 2.33 18.24
CA GLN A 60 2.51 1.84 18.11
C GLN A 60 2.60 0.31 18.23
N ASP A 61 1.88 -0.28 19.16
CA ASP A 61 1.85 -1.73 19.35
C ASP A 61 1.22 -2.43 18.11
N GLN A 62 0.17 -1.84 17.56
CA GLN A 62 -0.47 -2.34 16.35
C GLN A 62 0.46 -2.23 15.12
N GLU A 63 1.18 -1.12 14.97
CA GLU A 63 2.19 -0.95 13.90
C GLU A 63 3.30 -1.98 14.01
N GLN A 64 3.81 -2.25 15.21
CA GLN A 64 4.81 -3.29 15.42
C GLN A 64 4.27 -4.68 15.09
N THR A 65 3.03 -4.95 15.45
CA THR A 65 2.36 -6.21 15.14
C THR A 65 2.21 -6.40 13.64
N LEU A 66 1.78 -5.37 12.93
CA LEU A 66 1.69 -5.38 11.48
C LEU A 66 3.06 -5.58 10.83
N PHE A 67 4.09 -4.88 11.30
CA PHE A 67 5.45 -5.01 10.80
C PHE A 67 5.98 -6.45 10.94
N LYS A 68 5.80 -7.06 12.12
CA LYS A 68 6.18 -8.46 12.35
C LYS A 68 5.41 -9.42 11.43
N ALA A 69 4.12 -9.18 11.23
CA ALA A 69 3.29 -9.98 10.36
C ALA A 69 3.72 -9.89 8.89
N VAL A 70 4.05 -8.69 8.41
CA VAL A 70 4.59 -8.48 7.07
C VAL A 70 5.91 -9.23 6.90
N GLN A 71 6.82 -9.14 7.85
CA GLN A 71 8.08 -9.89 7.81
C GLN A 71 7.83 -11.40 7.79
N GLN A 72 6.96 -11.90 8.66
CA GLN A 72 6.63 -13.34 8.70
C GLN A 72 5.99 -13.81 7.39
N SER A 73 5.11 -13.00 6.80
CA SER A 73 4.50 -13.30 5.50
C SER A 73 5.55 -13.33 4.38
N GLN A 74 6.49 -12.39 4.37
CA GLN A 74 7.60 -12.39 3.41
C GLN A 74 8.49 -13.62 3.54
N PHE A 75 8.89 -13.98 4.76
CA PHE A 75 9.67 -15.20 5.00
C PHE A 75 8.92 -16.47 4.62
N ALA A 76 7.62 -16.53 4.88
CA ALA A 76 6.79 -17.66 4.50
C ALA A 76 6.67 -17.80 2.98
N LEU A 77 6.46 -16.67 2.28
CA LEU A 77 6.40 -16.61 0.83
C LEU A 77 7.74 -17.03 0.21
N GLU A 78 8.85 -16.50 0.68
CA GLU A 78 10.19 -16.86 0.20
C GLU A 78 10.47 -18.35 0.41
N ARG A 79 10.21 -18.86 1.61
CA ARG A 79 10.41 -20.28 1.94
C ARG A 79 9.56 -21.21 1.09
N ALA A 80 8.36 -20.79 0.69
CA ALA A 80 7.49 -21.57 -0.18
C ALA A 80 7.85 -21.42 -1.67
N ALA A 81 8.31 -20.25 -2.10
CA ALA A 81 8.60 -19.95 -3.48
C ALA A 81 9.98 -20.46 -3.94
N VAL A 82 11.00 -20.40 -3.09
CA VAL A 82 12.38 -20.79 -3.46
C VAL A 82 12.46 -22.22 -3.99
N PRO A 83 11.92 -23.26 -3.32
CA PRO A 83 12.01 -24.62 -3.84
C PRO A 83 11.30 -24.80 -5.17
N LEU A 84 10.21 -24.08 -5.41
CA LEU A 84 9.51 -24.13 -6.70
C LEU A 84 10.30 -23.43 -7.81
N GLN A 85 11.00 -22.36 -7.49
CA GLN A 85 11.88 -21.67 -8.43
C GLN A 85 13.10 -22.52 -8.79
N ASP A 86 13.68 -23.20 -7.80
CA ASP A 86 14.79 -24.12 -8.00
C ASP A 86 14.35 -25.30 -8.88
N GLU A 87 13.20 -25.91 -8.60
CA GLU A 87 12.63 -26.97 -9.43
C GLU A 87 12.38 -26.49 -10.87
N ALA A 88 11.86 -25.27 -11.05
CA ALA A 88 11.64 -24.69 -12.39
C ALA A 88 12.96 -24.53 -13.16
N GLN A 89 14.03 -24.06 -12.48
CA GLN A 89 15.33 -23.93 -13.12
C GLN A 89 15.93 -25.29 -13.52
N GLU A 90 15.81 -26.30 -12.65
CA GLU A 90 16.23 -27.65 -12.96
C GLU A 90 15.49 -28.25 -14.15
N LEU A 91 14.17 -28.06 -14.22
CA LEU A 91 13.34 -28.50 -15.35
C LEU A 91 13.70 -27.81 -16.66
N ILE A 92 13.97 -26.51 -16.62
CA ILE A 92 14.42 -25.75 -17.79
C ILE A 92 15.81 -26.25 -18.24
N ALA A 93 16.72 -26.48 -17.32
CA ALA A 93 18.05 -26.99 -17.63
C ALA A 93 17.96 -28.41 -18.24
N TYR A 94 17.13 -29.26 -17.67
CA TYR A 94 16.85 -30.60 -18.18
C TYR A 94 16.27 -30.57 -19.59
N ALA A 95 15.21 -29.78 -19.82
CA ALA A 95 14.53 -29.68 -21.11
C ALA A 95 15.43 -29.17 -22.25
N ASN A 96 16.50 -28.45 -21.91
CA ASN A 96 17.51 -27.97 -22.87
C ASN A 96 18.66 -28.94 -23.06
N GLY A 97 18.62 -30.14 -22.47
CA GLY A 97 19.64 -31.14 -22.59
C GLY A 97 19.66 -31.78 -23.98
N PRO A 98 20.84 -32.29 -24.45
CA PRO A 98 20.99 -32.83 -25.83
C PRO A 98 20.27 -34.16 -26.06
N ASP A 99 19.98 -34.94 -25.02
CA ASP A 99 19.44 -36.29 -25.11
C ASP A 99 17.96 -36.38 -24.69
N VAL A 100 17.26 -35.23 -24.54
CA VAL A 100 15.89 -35.18 -24.05
C VAL A 100 14.89 -35.43 -25.19
N THR A 101 13.94 -36.33 -24.96
CA THR A 101 12.88 -36.65 -25.87
C THR A 101 11.76 -35.61 -25.89
N ARG A 102 10.96 -35.61 -26.97
CA ARG A 102 9.82 -34.67 -27.05
C ARG A 102 8.79 -34.89 -25.96
N ASP A 103 8.56 -36.11 -25.53
CA ASP A 103 7.59 -36.44 -24.48
C ASP A 103 8.07 -35.92 -23.13
N GLU A 104 9.38 -36.04 -22.84
CA GLU A 104 9.98 -35.48 -21.63
C GLU A 104 9.94 -33.96 -21.61
N ILE A 105 10.17 -33.30 -22.74
CA ILE A 105 10.01 -31.84 -22.86
C ILE A 105 8.56 -31.43 -22.54
N GLN A 106 7.58 -32.18 -23.06
CA GLN A 106 6.18 -31.87 -22.79
C GLN A 106 5.80 -32.07 -21.33
N ILE A 107 6.33 -33.10 -20.68
CA ILE A 107 6.15 -33.33 -19.24
C ILE A 107 6.77 -32.17 -18.44
N ALA A 108 8.00 -31.76 -18.78
CA ALA A 108 8.65 -30.63 -18.11
C ALA A 108 7.88 -29.32 -18.31
N GLN A 109 7.36 -29.05 -19.48
CA GLN A 109 6.51 -27.89 -19.75
C GLN A 109 5.23 -27.90 -18.91
N ASN A 110 4.54 -29.02 -18.83
CA ASN A 110 3.34 -29.14 -18.00
C ASN A 110 3.65 -28.87 -16.53
N ARG A 111 4.78 -29.38 -16.04
CA ARG A 111 5.22 -29.16 -14.66
C ARG A 111 5.59 -27.70 -14.42
N LEU A 112 6.21 -27.01 -15.37
CA LEU A 112 6.47 -25.56 -15.29
C LEU A 112 5.18 -24.75 -15.18
N TYR A 113 4.14 -25.07 -15.94
CA TYR A 113 2.83 -24.43 -15.79
C TYR A 113 2.19 -24.65 -14.40
N GLU A 114 2.34 -25.86 -13.86
CA GLU A 114 1.88 -26.14 -12.49
C GLU A 114 2.64 -25.31 -11.45
N ILE A 115 3.96 -25.17 -11.60
CA ILE A 115 4.80 -24.35 -10.71
C ILE A 115 4.40 -22.89 -10.80
N GLU A 116 4.19 -22.35 -11.99
CA GLU A 116 3.73 -20.97 -12.19
C GLU A 116 2.37 -20.74 -11.50
N ALA A 117 1.43 -21.67 -11.64
CA ALA A 117 0.14 -21.60 -10.99
C ALA A 117 0.27 -21.64 -9.45
N GLN A 118 1.14 -22.51 -8.93
CA GLN A 118 1.40 -22.58 -7.49
C GLN A 118 2.05 -21.31 -6.94
N LEU A 119 3.01 -20.72 -7.65
CA LEU A 119 3.63 -19.46 -7.28
C LEU A 119 2.62 -18.30 -7.26
N ALA A 120 1.74 -18.24 -8.26
CA ALA A 120 0.67 -17.26 -8.31
C ALA A 120 -0.32 -17.43 -7.13
N GLU A 121 -0.68 -18.66 -6.79
CA GLU A 121 -1.55 -18.96 -5.65
C GLU A 121 -0.92 -18.55 -4.31
N ILE A 122 0.35 -18.89 -4.09
CA ILE A 122 1.10 -18.50 -2.89
C ILE A 122 1.14 -16.98 -2.76
N GLN A 123 1.39 -16.27 -3.86
CA GLN A 123 1.41 -14.81 -3.87
C GLN A 123 0.04 -14.21 -3.55
N ASN A 124 -1.03 -14.71 -4.18
CA ASN A 124 -2.40 -14.27 -3.93
C ASN A 124 -2.83 -14.54 -2.49
N GLN A 125 -2.49 -15.70 -1.95
CA GLN A 125 -2.78 -16.04 -0.56
C GLN A 125 -2.06 -15.12 0.43
N SER A 126 -0.78 -14.82 0.17
CA SER A 126 -0.01 -13.89 0.99
C SER A 126 -0.61 -12.48 0.98
N GLN A 127 -0.99 -11.97 -0.20
CA GLN A 127 -1.63 -10.66 -0.33
C GLN A 127 -3.00 -10.62 0.38
N SER A 128 -3.79 -11.68 0.24
CA SER A 128 -5.10 -11.78 0.90
C SER A 128 -4.96 -11.78 2.43
N GLN A 129 -3.99 -12.51 2.96
CA GLN A 129 -3.71 -12.53 4.40
C GLN A 129 -3.29 -11.15 4.93
N LEU A 130 -2.42 -10.44 4.21
CA LEU A 130 -1.99 -9.09 4.59
C LEU A 130 -3.16 -8.10 4.57
N MET A 131 -4.01 -8.16 3.54
CA MET A 131 -5.20 -7.31 3.46
C MET A 131 -6.20 -7.59 4.58
N GLN A 132 -6.43 -8.86 4.93
CA GLN A 132 -7.28 -9.22 6.07
C GLN A 132 -6.72 -8.69 7.39
N MET A 133 -5.41 -8.78 7.58
CA MET A 133 -4.75 -8.28 8.79
C MET A 133 -4.82 -6.75 8.88
N GLU A 134 -4.62 -6.04 7.77
CA GLU A 134 -4.78 -4.60 7.70
C GLU A 134 -6.21 -4.15 8.06
N ASN A 135 -7.22 -4.83 7.50
CA ASN A 135 -8.62 -4.57 7.82
C ASN A 135 -8.95 -4.83 9.30
N GLN A 136 -8.41 -5.90 9.88
CA GLN A 136 -8.57 -6.20 11.30
C GLN A 136 -7.94 -5.10 12.17
N LEU A 137 -6.76 -4.65 11.79
CA LEU A 137 -6.04 -3.59 12.49
C LEU A 137 -6.80 -2.26 12.43
N GLN A 138 -7.28 -1.87 11.24
CA GLN A 138 -8.11 -0.67 11.09
C GLN A 138 -9.39 -0.76 11.93
N SER A 139 -10.03 -1.92 11.97
CA SER A 139 -11.22 -2.14 12.79
C SER A 139 -10.91 -2.04 14.28
N ALA A 140 -9.79 -2.61 14.73
CA ALA A 140 -9.36 -2.54 16.14
C ALA A 140 -9.06 -1.10 16.55
N VAL A 141 -8.37 -0.33 15.71
CA VAL A 141 -8.09 1.10 15.95
C VAL A 141 -9.39 1.90 16.03
N ALA A 142 -10.32 1.68 15.08
CA ALA A 142 -11.61 2.37 15.08
C ALA A 142 -12.45 2.06 16.33
N GLN A 143 -12.49 0.79 16.77
CA GLN A 143 -13.17 0.39 18.00
C GLN A 143 -12.53 1.04 19.24
N LYS A 144 -11.19 1.05 19.32
CA LYS A 144 -10.50 1.66 20.44
C LYS A 144 -10.80 3.16 20.52
N LEU A 145 -10.73 3.86 19.39
CA LEU A 145 -11.08 5.29 19.33
C LEU A 145 -12.53 5.55 19.74
N ALA A 146 -13.47 4.71 19.27
CA ALA A 146 -14.89 4.84 19.64
C ALA A 146 -15.17 4.56 21.13
N SER A 147 -14.33 3.77 21.79
CA SER A 147 -14.49 3.45 23.22
C SER A 147 -13.92 4.51 24.15
N GLU A 148 -13.09 5.41 23.65
CA GLU A 148 -12.44 6.50 24.42
C GLU A 148 -13.19 7.85 24.28
N VAL A 149 -14.19 7.94 23.41
CA VAL A 149 -15.06 9.10 23.20
C VAL A 149 -16.38 8.94 23.96
#